data_5e4356bb3cfe477fb5e2cafb4dfc3d81
#
_entry.id   5e4356bb3cfe477fb5e2cafb4dfc3d81
#
_cell.length_a   1.000
_cell.length_b   1.000
_cell.length_c   1.000
_cell.angle_alpha   90.00
_cell.angle_beta   90.00
_cell.angle_gamma   90.00
#
_symmetry.space_group_name_H-M   'P 1'
#
loop_
_entity.id
_entity.type
_entity.pdbx_description
1 polymer ?
#
loop_
_entity_poly.entity_id
_entity_poly.type
_entity_poly.pdbx_seq_one_letter_code
_entity_poly.pdbx_strand_id
1 'polypeptide(L)'
;MEQPISVTRSNFNDWMVPVFAPANFIPVRGEGSRIWDQENKEYIDFAGGIAVNALGHAHPVAVNALTEQAKKLWHVGNGYTNEPVLRLAKQLTENTFADKVFFCNSGAEANEAALKLARKVGLDSGVAGKSGIVAFNNAFHGRTLFTVSAGGQPKYSQDFAPLPNGISHVAYNDLEAAKAVINEQTCAVIVEPVQGEGGVIPADIEFLKGLRELCDEFGALLIFDEVQTGVGRTGSLYAYMNYGVTPDVLTTAKALGGGFPVGAMLTTDKFAPHFSVGTHGTTYGGNPLASAVAGAVFEFINTPEVLEGVKHRHQYFLDALNTLNAEYQVFDEIRGQGLLIGCVLKAEYAGKAKDITTWAGEEGLLALIAGPNVVRFTPSLIIPEQDIDEGIARLKRALAKLAK
;
A
#
# COMPACT_ATOMS: atom_id res chain seq x y z
N MET A 1 -11.32 0.54 39.75
CA MET A 1 -10.60 0.84 38.49
C MET A 1 -10.54 2.35 38.39
N GLU A 2 -9.35 2.91 38.32
CA GLU A 2 -9.18 4.35 38.07
C GLU A 2 -9.86 4.70 36.74
N GLN A 3 -10.48 5.90 36.67
CA GLN A 3 -11.06 6.36 35.42
C GLN A 3 -9.93 6.52 34.38
N PRO A 4 -10.15 6.14 33.12
CA PRO A 4 -9.13 6.33 32.09
C PRO A 4 -8.79 7.83 31.98
N ILE A 5 -7.50 8.11 31.75
CA ILE A 5 -7.01 9.48 31.54
C ILE A 5 -7.81 10.10 30.39
N SER A 6 -8.39 11.28 30.65
CA SER A 6 -9.04 12.07 29.60
C SER A 6 -7.98 12.57 28.61
N VAL A 7 -8.15 12.28 27.32
CA VAL A 7 -7.23 12.70 26.27
C VAL A 7 -7.88 13.67 25.29
N THR A 8 -7.10 14.64 24.87
CA THR A 8 -7.49 15.64 23.87
C THR A 8 -6.50 15.64 22.71
N ARG A 9 -6.87 16.26 21.59
CA ARG A 9 -5.99 16.35 20.41
C ARG A 9 -4.64 17.02 20.75
N SER A 10 -4.59 17.97 21.69
CA SER A 10 -3.35 18.64 22.09
C SER A 10 -2.33 17.70 22.73
N ASN A 11 -2.77 16.63 23.41
CA ASN A 11 -1.87 15.66 24.04
C ASN A 11 -1.00 14.89 23.04
N PHE A 12 -1.35 14.91 21.76
CA PHE A 12 -0.43 14.41 20.73
C PHE A 12 0.90 15.17 20.75
N ASN A 13 0.84 16.48 20.88
CA ASN A 13 2.05 17.32 20.90
C ASN A 13 2.86 17.13 22.19
N ASP A 14 2.19 16.76 23.30
CA ASP A 14 2.82 16.56 24.58
C ASP A 14 3.54 15.22 24.69
N TRP A 15 3.01 14.17 24.03
CA TRP A 15 3.44 12.80 24.27
C TRP A 15 4.01 12.07 23.07
N MET A 16 3.81 12.57 21.84
CA MET A 16 4.21 11.89 20.62
C MET A 16 5.39 12.58 19.95
N VAL A 17 6.29 11.79 19.38
CA VAL A 17 7.36 12.33 18.53
C VAL A 17 6.73 13.04 17.34
N PRO A 18 7.13 14.28 17.00
CA PRO A 18 6.42 15.13 16.03
C PRO A 18 6.72 14.77 14.56
N VAL A 19 6.58 13.50 14.21
CA VAL A 19 6.77 13.01 12.84
C VAL A 19 5.49 13.05 12.00
N PHE A 20 4.36 13.36 12.62
CA PHE A 20 3.05 13.46 11.98
C PHE A 20 2.36 14.79 12.34
N ALA A 21 1.49 15.25 11.44
CA ALA A 21 0.60 16.39 11.67
C ALA A 21 -0.87 15.91 11.54
N PRO A 22 -1.41 15.23 12.58
CA PRO A 22 -2.77 14.72 12.55
C PRO A 22 -3.81 15.83 12.51
N ALA A 23 -5.01 15.53 11.98
CA ALA A 23 -6.15 16.43 11.95
C ALA A 23 -6.56 16.88 13.36
N ASN A 24 -7.37 17.93 13.45
CA ASN A 24 -7.80 18.53 14.73
C ASN A 24 -8.99 17.81 15.40
N PHE A 25 -9.10 16.51 15.20
CA PHE A 25 -10.11 15.66 15.83
C PHE A 25 -9.52 14.29 16.13
N ILE A 26 -10.16 13.54 17.03
CA ILE A 26 -9.76 12.18 17.41
C ILE A 26 -10.89 11.23 17.03
N PRO A 27 -10.71 10.34 16.02
CA PRO A 27 -11.63 9.26 15.75
C PRO A 27 -11.71 8.29 16.94
N VAL A 28 -12.91 7.86 17.29
CA VAL A 28 -13.14 6.94 18.43
C VAL A 28 -13.94 5.70 18.06
N ARG A 29 -14.65 5.73 16.93
CA ARG A 29 -15.48 4.63 16.46
C ARG A 29 -15.50 4.60 14.93
N GLY A 30 -15.58 3.42 14.34
CA GLY A 30 -15.77 3.23 12.91
C GLY A 30 -16.66 2.05 12.62
N GLU A 31 -17.44 2.13 11.53
CA GLU A 31 -18.30 1.06 11.02
C GLU A 31 -18.40 1.19 9.49
N GLY A 32 -18.02 0.15 8.76
CA GLY A 32 -17.98 0.19 7.30
C GLY A 32 -17.13 1.35 6.79
N SER A 33 -17.71 2.23 5.98
CA SER A 33 -17.02 3.40 5.39
C SER A 33 -17.19 4.68 6.22
N ARG A 34 -17.63 4.58 7.47
CA ARG A 34 -17.90 5.74 8.34
C ARG A 34 -17.07 5.68 9.61
N ILE A 35 -16.63 6.85 10.09
CA ILE A 35 -16.01 7.01 11.40
C ILE A 35 -16.65 8.15 12.16
N TRP A 36 -16.54 8.14 13.48
CA TRP A 36 -17.01 9.20 14.38
C TRP A 36 -15.90 9.62 15.31
N ASP A 37 -15.80 10.91 15.54
CA ASP A 37 -14.85 11.49 16.49
C ASP A 37 -15.39 11.58 17.92
N GLN A 38 -14.59 12.16 18.83
CA GLN A 38 -14.96 12.37 20.24
C GLN A 38 -16.20 13.25 20.41
N GLU A 39 -16.50 14.12 19.46
CA GLU A 39 -17.66 15.01 19.46
C GLU A 39 -18.87 14.39 18.76
N ASN A 40 -18.74 13.10 18.37
CA ASN A 40 -19.74 12.35 17.62
C ASN A 40 -20.04 12.94 16.22
N LYS A 41 -19.09 13.71 15.66
CA LYS A 41 -19.15 14.12 14.25
C LYS A 41 -18.82 12.93 13.37
N GLU A 42 -19.65 12.72 12.35
CA GLU A 42 -19.50 11.65 11.38
C GLU A 42 -18.65 12.07 10.18
N TYR A 43 -17.82 11.14 9.71
CA TYR A 43 -17.01 11.29 8.51
C TYR A 43 -17.21 10.10 7.58
N ILE A 44 -17.31 10.35 6.29
CA ILE A 44 -17.15 9.33 5.24
C ILE A 44 -15.65 9.13 5.01
N ASP A 45 -15.20 7.87 5.00
CA ASP A 45 -13.79 7.53 4.88
C ASP A 45 -13.42 7.09 3.45
N PHE A 46 -12.96 8.05 2.63
CA PHE A 46 -12.30 7.77 1.35
C PHE A 46 -10.77 7.60 1.48
N ALA A 47 -10.23 7.71 2.70
CA ALA A 47 -8.80 7.51 2.97
C ALA A 47 -8.46 6.04 3.26
N GLY A 48 -9.38 5.29 3.87
CA GLY A 48 -9.22 3.87 4.19
C GLY A 48 -7.96 3.54 4.99
N GLY A 49 -7.47 4.47 5.84
CA GLY A 49 -6.23 4.28 6.59
C GLY A 49 -4.99 4.16 5.67
N ILE A 50 -4.97 4.84 4.53
CA ILE A 50 -3.98 4.76 3.46
C ILE A 50 -4.04 3.38 2.77
N ALA A 51 -5.21 3.04 2.21
CA ALA A 51 -5.50 1.79 1.52
C ALA A 51 -5.38 0.52 2.39
N VAL A 52 -5.55 0.65 3.70
CA VAL A 52 -5.43 -0.46 4.67
C VAL A 52 -6.79 -1.11 4.95
N ASN A 53 -7.82 -0.31 5.24
CA ASN A 53 -9.13 -0.79 5.68
C ASN A 53 -9.95 -1.31 4.49
N ALA A 54 -9.49 -2.42 3.91
CA ALA A 54 -10.09 -2.97 2.68
C ALA A 54 -11.57 -3.33 2.83
N LEU A 55 -11.96 -3.83 3.99
CA LEU A 55 -13.36 -4.18 4.31
C LEU A 55 -14.09 -3.05 5.08
N GLY A 56 -13.45 -1.88 5.26
CA GLY A 56 -13.95 -0.83 6.12
C GLY A 56 -13.66 -1.10 7.60
N HIS A 57 -14.21 -0.24 8.46
CA HIS A 57 -13.98 -0.29 9.89
C HIS A 57 -14.84 -1.36 10.57
N ALA A 58 -14.24 -2.05 11.54
CA ALA A 58 -14.90 -3.04 12.41
C ALA A 58 -15.70 -4.13 11.64
N HIS A 59 -15.21 -4.53 10.48
CA HIS A 59 -15.91 -5.54 9.67
C HIS A 59 -16.04 -6.87 10.42
N PRO A 60 -17.23 -7.50 10.46
CA PRO A 60 -17.48 -8.71 11.25
C PRO A 60 -16.51 -9.86 10.96
N VAL A 61 -16.10 -10.05 9.70
CA VAL A 61 -15.14 -11.10 9.32
C VAL A 61 -13.81 -10.93 10.05
N ALA A 62 -13.25 -9.72 10.08
CA ALA A 62 -11.98 -9.43 10.75
C ALA A 62 -12.14 -9.49 12.28
N VAL A 63 -13.21 -8.88 12.82
CA VAL A 63 -13.49 -8.85 14.27
C VAL A 63 -13.69 -10.26 14.81
N ASN A 64 -14.46 -11.10 14.12
CA ASN A 64 -14.70 -12.49 14.55
C ASN A 64 -13.42 -13.32 14.50
N ALA A 65 -12.64 -13.24 13.41
CA ALA A 65 -11.36 -13.95 13.29
C ALA A 65 -10.40 -13.55 14.43
N LEU A 66 -10.28 -12.27 14.73
CA LEU A 66 -9.48 -11.74 15.82
C LEU A 66 -9.97 -12.29 17.18
N THR A 67 -11.26 -12.18 17.45
CA THR A 67 -11.86 -12.57 18.73
C THR A 67 -11.70 -14.07 18.99
N GLU A 68 -11.95 -14.90 17.99
CA GLU A 68 -11.80 -16.35 18.12
C GLU A 68 -10.33 -16.78 18.30
N GLN A 69 -9.40 -16.16 17.57
CA GLN A 69 -7.97 -16.46 17.74
C GLN A 69 -7.42 -15.91 19.06
N ALA A 70 -7.90 -14.75 19.53
CA ALA A 70 -7.47 -14.14 20.79
C ALA A 70 -7.76 -15.02 22.01
N LYS A 71 -8.76 -15.88 21.94
CA LYS A 71 -9.09 -16.86 22.99
C LYS A 71 -8.16 -18.09 23.01
N LYS A 72 -7.31 -18.24 21.99
CA LYS A 72 -6.45 -19.43 21.81
C LYS A 72 -4.97 -19.10 22.01
N LEU A 73 -4.38 -18.43 21.04
CA LEU A 73 -2.95 -18.22 20.98
C LEU A 73 -2.63 -16.90 20.28
N TRP A 74 -1.83 -16.04 20.92
CA TRP A 74 -1.46 -14.73 20.40
C TRP A 74 -0.12 -14.73 19.68
N HIS A 75 0.90 -15.34 20.30
CA HIS A 75 2.27 -15.34 19.83
C HIS A 75 3.05 -16.53 20.37
N VAL A 76 3.91 -17.11 19.54
CA VAL A 76 4.78 -18.24 19.94
C VAL A 76 6.24 -18.10 19.48
N GLY A 77 6.53 -17.08 18.65
CA GLY A 77 7.85 -16.92 18.00
C GLY A 77 8.09 -17.94 16.88
N ASN A 78 9.11 -17.68 16.05
CA ASN A 78 9.41 -18.49 14.88
C ASN A 78 10.32 -19.73 15.19
N GLY A 79 10.61 -19.99 16.44
CA GLY A 79 11.12 -21.32 16.89
C GLY A 79 10.05 -22.41 16.84
N TYR A 80 8.79 -22.01 16.70
CA TYR A 80 7.63 -22.87 16.50
C TYR A 80 6.84 -22.36 15.32
N THR A 81 5.97 -23.19 14.73
CA THR A 81 4.98 -22.74 13.75
C THR A 81 3.58 -22.73 14.37
N ASN A 82 2.58 -22.23 13.63
CA ASN A 82 1.21 -22.22 14.07
C ASN A 82 0.26 -22.47 12.88
N GLU A 83 -0.95 -22.97 13.15
CA GLU A 83 -1.90 -23.29 12.10
C GLU A 83 -2.38 -22.06 11.29
N PRO A 84 -2.72 -20.91 11.91
CA PRO A 84 -3.15 -19.74 11.15
C PRO A 84 -2.12 -19.28 10.10
N VAL A 85 -0.84 -19.27 10.43
CA VAL A 85 0.20 -18.83 9.47
C VAL A 85 0.35 -19.81 8.32
N LEU A 86 0.25 -21.13 8.59
CA LEU A 86 0.32 -22.14 7.54
C LEU A 86 -0.88 -22.05 6.59
N ARG A 87 -2.09 -21.79 7.13
CA ARG A 87 -3.29 -21.58 6.31
C ARG A 87 -3.16 -20.33 5.44
N LEU A 88 -2.69 -19.22 6.00
CA LEU A 88 -2.47 -17.99 5.24
C LEU A 88 -1.39 -18.18 4.15
N ALA A 89 -0.29 -18.86 4.48
CA ALA A 89 0.75 -19.19 3.49
C ALA A 89 0.16 -20.01 2.33
N LYS A 90 -0.64 -21.04 2.64
CA LYS A 90 -1.34 -21.84 1.62
C LYS A 90 -2.27 -20.99 0.76
N GLN A 91 -3.09 -20.12 1.36
CA GLN A 91 -3.98 -19.23 0.61
C GLN A 91 -3.20 -18.34 -0.37
N LEU A 92 -2.08 -17.78 0.08
CA LEU A 92 -1.25 -16.91 -0.76
C LEU A 92 -0.57 -17.69 -1.90
N THR A 93 -0.01 -18.86 -1.63
CA THR A 93 0.68 -19.66 -2.66
C THR A 93 -0.29 -20.29 -3.66
N GLU A 94 -1.48 -20.69 -3.25
CA GLU A 94 -2.48 -21.26 -4.16
C GLU A 94 -3.15 -20.21 -5.07
N ASN A 95 -3.09 -18.92 -4.71
CA ASN A 95 -3.76 -17.85 -5.43
C ASN A 95 -2.79 -16.84 -6.09
N THR A 96 -1.49 -17.12 -6.10
CA THR A 96 -0.47 -16.30 -6.75
C THR A 96 0.54 -17.17 -7.51
N PHE A 97 1.54 -16.54 -8.11
CA PHE A 97 2.66 -17.25 -8.78
C PHE A 97 3.65 -17.86 -7.77
N ALA A 98 3.57 -17.49 -6.50
CA ALA A 98 4.60 -17.80 -5.50
C ALA A 98 4.42 -19.21 -4.91
N ASP A 99 5.55 -19.82 -4.56
CA ASP A 99 5.61 -21.13 -3.88
C ASP A 99 5.88 -20.97 -2.39
N LYS A 100 6.49 -19.85 -1.97
CA LYS A 100 6.96 -19.60 -0.61
C LYS A 100 6.63 -18.19 -0.15
N VAL A 101 6.39 -18.05 1.16
CA VAL A 101 6.04 -16.79 1.82
C VAL A 101 6.91 -16.58 3.05
N PHE A 102 7.42 -15.36 3.20
CA PHE A 102 8.00 -14.87 4.46
C PHE A 102 7.05 -13.82 5.03
N PHE A 103 6.61 -14.00 6.28
CA PHE A 103 5.71 -13.07 6.97
C PHE A 103 6.50 -12.08 7.84
N CYS A 104 6.00 -10.85 7.88
CA CYS A 104 6.49 -9.74 8.70
C CYS A 104 5.31 -8.87 9.16
N ASN A 105 5.56 -7.63 9.61
CA ASN A 105 4.52 -6.82 10.26
C ASN A 105 4.13 -5.57 9.47
N SER A 106 4.88 -5.26 8.42
CA SER A 106 4.69 -4.04 7.62
C SER A 106 5.17 -4.22 6.18
N GLY A 107 4.74 -3.32 5.30
CA GLY A 107 5.24 -3.27 3.92
C GLY A 107 6.73 -2.92 3.85
N ALA A 108 7.22 -2.09 4.76
CA ALA A 108 8.65 -1.78 4.84
C ALA A 108 9.48 -3.02 5.15
N GLU A 109 9.07 -3.86 6.11
CA GLU A 109 9.76 -5.12 6.42
C GLU A 109 9.67 -6.13 5.26
N ALA A 110 8.54 -6.18 4.55
CA ALA A 110 8.40 -7.02 3.36
C ALA A 110 9.38 -6.59 2.27
N ASN A 111 9.50 -5.30 2.00
CA ASN A 111 10.46 -4.74 1.04
C ASN A 111 11.92 -4.92 1.50
N GLU A 112 12.22 -4.78 2.80
CA GLU A 112 13.55 -5.12 3.36
C GLU A 112 13.92 -6.57 3.04
N ALA A 113 13.01 -7.51 3.27
CA ALA A 113 13.21 -8.92 2.98
C ALA A 113 13.47 -9.15 1.48
N ALA A 114 12.67 -8.51 0.60
CA ALA A 114 12.80 -8.62 -0.85
C ALA A 114 14.16 -8.09 -1.35
N LEU A 115 14.57 -6.91 -0.89
CA LEU A 115 15.84 -6.30 -1.27
C LEU A 115 17.05 -7.10 -0.74
N LYS A 116 16.94 -7.64 0.47
CA LYS A 116 17.97 -8.54 1.05
C LYS A 116 18.05 -9.85 0.28
N LEU A 117 16.91 -10.45 -0.09
CA LEU A 117 16.88 -11.66 -0.91
C LEU A 117 17.57 -11.41 -2.25
N ALA A 118 17.25 -10.31 -2.92
CA ALA A 118 17.87 -9.95 -4.19
C ALA A 118 19.39 -9.81 -4.10
N ARG A 119 19.90 -9.14 -3.07
CA ARG A 119 21.35 -9.05 -2.84
C ARG A 119 21.99 -10.39 -2.54
N LYS A 120 21.28 -11.26 -1.82
CA LYS A 120 21.77 -12.61 -1.53
C LYS A 120 21.83 -13.46 -2.80
N VAL A 121 20.79 -13.40 -3.65
CA VAL A 121 20.78 -14.05 -4.98
C VAL A 121 21.91 -13.53 -5.86
N GLY A 122 22.13 -12.22 -5.87
CA GLY A 122 23.24 -11.60 -6.59
C GLY A 122 24.61 -12.10 -6.11
N LEU A 123 24.82 -12.19 -4.81
CA LEU A 123 26.05 -12.76 -4.22
C LEU A 123 26.25 -14.22 -4.62
N ASP A 124 25.20 -15.04 -4.52
CA ASP A 124 25.26 -16.47 -4.79
C ASP A 124 25.40 -16.79 -6.30
N SER A 125 25.11 -15.83 -7.17
CA SER A 125 25.30 -15.96 -8.63
C SER A 125 26.78 -16.08 -9.04
N GLY A 126 27.70 -15.66 -8.15
CA GLY A 126 29.15 -15.62 -8.44
C GLY A 126 29.57 -14.45 -9.36
N VAL A 127 28.63 -13.61 -9.82
CA VAL A 127 28.96 -12.42 -10.61
C VAL A 127 29.49 -11.33 -9.69
N ALA A 128 30.73 -10.90 -9.96
CA ALA A 128 31.39 -9.88 -9.13
C ALA A 128 30.60 -8.56 -9.13
N GLY A 129 30.33 -8.04 -7.93
CA GLY A 129 29.67 -6.75 -7.75
C GLY A 129 28.16 -6.75 -8.04
N LYS A 130 27.52 -7.92 -8.20
CA LYS A 130 26.06 -8.02 -8.47
C LYS A 130 25.23 -7.72 -7.21
N SER A 131 25.14 -6.44 -6.87
CA SER A 131 24.40 -5.93 -5.71
C SER A 131 23.60 -4.67 -6.00
N GLY A 132 23.62 -4.20 -7.26
CA GLY A 132 22.91 -3.01 -7.71
C GLY A 132 21.40 -3.21 -7.69
N ILE A 133 20.68 -2.19 -7.24
CA ILE A 133 19.21 -2.14 -7.23
C ILE A 133 18.80 -0.93 -8.07
N VAL A 134 17.88 -1.15 -8.98
CA VAL A 134 17.23 -0.08 -9.74
C VAL A 134 15.84 0.15 -9.17
N ALA A 135 15.53 1.39 -8.87
CA ALA A 135 14.25 1.85 -8.37
C ALA A 135 13.81 3.10 -9.16
N PHE A 136 12.65 3.65 -8.84
CA PHE A 136 12.08 4.73 -9.66
C PHE A 136 11.86 6.00 -8.84
N ASN A 137 12.01 7.14 -9.50
CA ASN A 137 11.72 8.44 -8.91
C ASN A 137 10.27 8.48 -8.41
N ASN A 138 10.05 9.17 -7.30
CA ASN A 138 8.76 9.29 -6.61
C ASN A 138 8.18 7.99 -6.03
N ALA A 139 8.92 6.88 -6.04
CA ALA A 139 8.51 5.63 -5.41
C ALA A 139 8.42 5.77 -3.88
N PHE A 140 7.62 4.90 -3.28
CA PHE A 140 7.53 4.75 -1.83
C PHE A 140 7.55 3.28 -1.44
N HIS A 141 8.65 2.84 -0.81
CA HIS A 141 8.84 1.44 -0.42
C HIS A 141 8.93 1.23 1.10
N GLY A 142 8.83 2.29 1.90
CA GLY A 142 8.89 2.25 3.36
C GLY A 142 9.78 3.32 3.97
N ARG A 143 9.94 3.26 5.30
CA ARG A 143 10.69 4.24 6.10
C ARG A 143 11.85 3.65 6.88
N THR A 144 12.17 2.37 6.71
CA THR A 144 13.42 1.77 7.21
C THR A 144 14.58 2.28 6.35
N LEU A 145 15.80 2.22 6.85
CA LEU A 145 16.94 2.88 6.19
C LEU A 145 17.16 2.34 4.76
N PHE A 146 16.99 1.04 4.54
CA PHE A 146 17.15 0.47 3.21
C PHE A 146 15.97 0.79 2.29
N THR A 147 14.74 0.66 2.79
CA THR A 147 13.55 0.93 1.97
C THR A 147 13.36 2.41 1.66
N VAL A 148 13.70 3.32 2.59
CA VAL A 148 13.66 4.76 2.31
C VAL A 148 14.72 5.17 1.29
N SER A 149 15.83 4.44 1.26
CA SER A 149 16.89 4.64 0.26
C SER A 149 16.48 4.13 -1.13
N ALA A 150 15.68 3.06 -1.20
CA ALA A 150 15.08 2.59 -2.45
C ALA A 150 13.92 3.48 -2.92
N GLY A 151 13.25 4.18 -1.99
CA GLY A 151 12.24 5.19 -2.34
C GLY A 151 12.85 6.37 -3.07
N GLY A 152 12.24 6.79 -4.19
CA GLY A 152 12.76 7.86 -5.05
C GLY A 152 12.35 9.27 -4.61
N GLN A 153 12.25 9.51 -3.30
CA GLN A 153 11.81 10.80 -2.73
C GLN A 153 12.86 11.33 -1.73
N PRO A 154 13.82 12.17 -2.17
CA PRO A 154 14.94 12.66 -1.35
C PRO A 154 14.51 13.30 -0.03
N LYS A 155 13.35 13.97 0.01
CA LYS A 155 12.78 14.56 1.24
C LYS A 155 12.62 13.60 2.41
N TYR A 156 12.62 12.28 2.14
CA TYR A 156 12.47 11.25 3.18
C TYR A 156 13.79 10.59 3.56
N SER A 157 14.84 10.73 2.75
CA SER A 157 16.08 9.98 2.91
C SER A 157 17.33 10.84 3.15
N GLN A 158 17.38 12.05 2.60
CA GLN A 158 18.60 12.89 2.56
C GLN A 158 19.19 13.19 3.94
N ASP A 159 18.35 13.32 4.98
CA ASP A 159 18.79 13.68 6.34
C ASP A 159 19.35 12.47 7.12
N PHE A 160 19.35 11.27 6.53
CA PHE A 160 19.78 10.02 7.17
C PHE A 160 21.05 9.43 6.56
N ALA A 161 21.83 10.23 5.87
CA ALA A 161 23.12 9.79 5.30
C ALA A 161 24.12 9.34 6.39
N PRO A 162 24.99 8.32 6.13
CA PRO A 162 25.16 7.64 4.85
C PRO A 162 24.07 6.60 4.56
N LEU A 163 23.56 6.62 3.34
CA LEU A 163 22.54 5.65 2.89
C LEU A 163 23.21 4.36 2.36
N PRO A 164 22.51 3.22 2.35
CA PRO A 164 22.96 2.01 1.68
C PRO A 164 23.34 2.27 0.22
N ASN A 165 24.54 1.81 -0.17
CA ASN A 165 25.09 1.97 -1.51
C ASN A 165 24.42 1.06 -2.54
N GLY A 166 24.60 1.39 -3.83
CA GLY A 166 24.23 0.52 -4.96
C GLY A 166 22.75 0.63 -5.34
N ILE A 167 22.10 1.74 -5.03
CA ILE A 167 20.71 2.01 -5.46
C ILE A 167 20.74 3.14 -6.47
N SER A 168 20.15 2.90 -7.66
CA SER A 168 20.02 3.88 -8.73
C SER A 168 18.54 4.19 -8.97
N HIS A 169 18.21 5.45 -9.21
CA HIS A 169 16.85 5.90 -9.49
C HIS A 169 16.75 6.44 -10.92
N VAL A 170 15.70 6.03 -11.62
CA VAL A 170 15.35 6.51 -12.97
C VAL A 170 13.89 6.97 -13.02
N ALA A 171 13.51 7.64 -14.09
CA ALA A 171 12.13 8.07 -14.26
C ALA A 171 11.18 6.87 -14.38
N TYR A 172 10.03 6.97 -13.73
CA TYR A 172 8.97 5.96 -13.83
C TYR A 172 8.31 6.04 -15.21
N ASN A 173 7.93 4.89 -15.79
CA ASN A 173 7.42 4.76 -17.15
C ASN A 173 8.45 5.16 -18.26
N ASP A 174 9.73 5.23 -17.94
CA ASP A 174 10.81 5.48 -18.91
C ASP A 174 11.67 4.22 -19.05
N LEU A 175 11.33 3.37 -20.02
CA LEU A 175 12.04 2.14 -20.29
C LEU A 175 13.47 2.39 -20.79
N GLU A 176 13.71 3.44 -21.56
CA GLU A 176 15.03 3.75 -22.07
C GLU A 176 15.97 4.22 -20.95
N ALA A 177 15.45 4.99 -19.98
CA ALA A 177 16.22 5.33 -18.78
C ALA A 177 16.55 4.07 -17.95
N ALA A 178 15.62 3.12 -17.84
CA ALA A 178 15.86 1.83 -17.18
C ALA A 178 16.93 1.00 -17.90
N LYS A 179 16.86 0.87 -19.22
CA LYS A 179 17.87 0.19 -20.04
C LYS A 179 19.27 0.76 -19.87
N ALA A 180 19.39 2.05 -19.68
CA ALA A 180 20.69 2.73 -19.53
C ALA A 180 21.42 2.35 -18.23
N VAL A 181 20.72 1.86 -17.20
CA VAL A 181 21.29 1.60 -15.86
C VAL A 181 21.23 0.11 -15.46
N ILE A 182 20.31 -0.67 -16.00
CA ILE A 182 20.23 -2.11 -15.73
C ILE A 182 21.35 -2.82 -16.50
N ASN A 183 22.16 -3.63 -15.77
CA ASN A 183 23.30 -4.33 -16.33
C ASN A 183 23.63 -5.60 -15.51
N GLU A 184 24.71 -6.29 -15.85
CA GLU A 184 25.14 -7.53 -15.20
C GLU A 184 25.34 -7.42 -13.68
N GLN A 185 25.61 -6.22 -13.16
CA GLN A 185 25.78 -5.96 -11.73
C GLN A 185 24.46 -5.63 -11.01
N THR A 186 23.35 -5.52 -11.75
CA THR A 186 22.02 -5.33 -11.19
C THR A 186 21.51 -6.63 -10.59
N CYS A 187 21.18 -6.66 -9.30
CA CYS A 187 20.56 -7.81 -8.65
C CYS A 187 19.04 -7.72 -8.57
N ALA A 188 18.47 -6.51 -8.62
CA ALA A 188 17.03 -6.31 -8.60
C ALA A 188 16.59 -5.02 -9.29
N VAL A 189 15.36 -5.05 -9.79
CA VAL A 189 14.53 -3.89 -10.12
C VAL A 189 13.31 -3.93 -9.22
N ILE A 190 13.06 -2.88 -8.44
CA ILE A 190 11.86 -2.76 -7.59
C ILE A 190 10.92 -1.68 -8.16
N VAL A 191 9.65 -2.05 -8.34
CA VAL A 191 8.65 -1.18 -8.96
C VAL A 191 7.26 -1.38 -8.32
N GLU A 192 6.52 -0.29 -8.17
CA GLU A 192 5.09 -0.32 -7.84
C GLU A 192 4.31 -0.44 -9.16
N PRO A 193 3.35 -1.38 -9.32
CA PRO A 193 2.48 -1.40 -10.52
C PRO A 193 1.62 -0.14 -10.69
N VAL A 194 1.31 0.53 -9.58
CA VAL A 194 0.78 1.90 -9.54
C VAL A 194 1.52 2.63 -8.43
N GLN A 195 2.24 3.69 -8.75
CA GLN A 195 2.85 4.54 -7.73
C GLN A 195 1.76 5.23 -6.90
N GLY A 196 1.51 4.75 -5.69
CA GLY A 196 0.43 5.27 -4.85
C GLY A 196 0.74 6.63 -4.25
N GLU A 197 1.92 6.78 -3.61
CA GLU A 197 2.36 8.03 -2.98
C GLU A 197 2.92 9.05 -3.98
N GLY A 198 3.42 8.57 -5.12
CA GLY A 198 4.03 9.37 -6.17
C GLY A 198 3.03 10.09 -7.09
N GLY A 199 1.72 10.00 -6.84
CA GLY A 199 0.72 10.70 -7.63
C GLY A 199 -0.38 9.82 -8.22
N VAL A 200 -0.54 8.59 -7.74
CA VAL A 200 -1.47 7.57 -8.29
C VAL A 200 -1.21 7.38 -9.79
N ILE A 201 0.01 7.00 -10.12
CA ILE A 201 0.45 6.84 -11.51
C ILE A 201 0.50 5.34 -11.86
N PRO A 202 -0.39 4.83 -12.72
CA PRO A 202 -0.29 3.47 -13.24
C PRO A 202 0.97 3.28 -14.09
N ALA A 203 1.57 2.09 -14.02
CA ALA A 203 2.61 1.72 -14.96
C ALA A 203 2.05 1.51 -16.36
N ASP A 204 2.83 1.87 -17.35
CA ASP A 204 2.57 1.44 -18.72
C ASP A 204 2.87 -0.05 -18.87
N ILE A 205 2.01 -0.79 -19.57
CA ILE A 205 2.18 -2.23 -19.73
C ILE A 205 3.49 -2.59 -20.44
N GLU A 206 3.88 -1.81 -21.45
CA GLU A 206 5.13 -2.04 -22.19
C GLU A 206 6.37 -1.71 -21.33
N PHE A 207 6.25 -0.77 -20.39
CA PHE A 207 7.28 -0.51 -19.40
C PHE A 207 7.50 -1.72 -18.48
N LEU A 208 6.44 -2.29 -17.91
CA LEU A 208 6.58 -3.47 -17.05
C LEU A 208 7.07 -4.72 -17.81
N LYS A 209 6.62 -4.93 -19.04
CA LYS A 209 7.13 -6.00 -19.90
C LYS A 209 8.62 -5.81 -20.21
N GLY A 210 9.03 -4.60 -20.55
CA GLY A 210 10.43 -4.30 -20.81
C GLY A 210 11.31 -4.47 -19.57
N LEU A 211 10.82 -4.11 -18.36
CA LEU A 211 11.54 -4.42 -17.11
C LEU A 211 11.69 -5.91 -16.89
N ARG A 212 10.64 -6.72 -17.21
CA ARG A 212 10.72 -8.17 -17.10
C ARG A 212 11.79 -8.74 -18.05
N GLU A 213 11.80 -8.31 -19.29
CA GLU A 213 12.78 -8.73 -20.29
C GLU A 213 14.21 -8.37 -19.86
N LEU A 214 14.44 -7.15 -19.38
CA LEU A 214 15.75 -6.72 -18.88
C LEU A 214 16.20 -7.52 -17.65
N CYS A 215 15.29 -7.79 -16.71
CA CYS A 215 15.59 -8.62 -15.54
C CYS A 215 15.96 -10.04 -15.96
N ASP A 216 15.27 -10.63 -16.95
CA ASP A 216 15.58 -11.94 -17.49
C ASP A 216 16.94 -11.97 -18.20
N GLU A 217 17.24 -10.95 -19.02
CA GLU A 217 18.50 -10.82 -19.74
C GLU A 217 19.70 -10.76 -18.79
N PHE A 218 19.63 -9.93 -17.76
CA PHE A 218 20.73 -9.69 -16.83
C PHE A 218 20.68 -10.58 -15.58
N GLY A 219 19.71 -11.47 -15.42
CA GLY A 219 19.52 -12.31 -14.25
C GLY A 219 19.30 -11.50 -12.96
N ALA A 220 18.58 -10.38 -13.06
CA ALA A 220 18.13 -9.58 -11.93
C ALA A 220 16.74 -10.04 -11.49
N LEU A 221 16.37 -9.84 -10.21
CA LEU A 221 15.03 -10.09 -9.73
C LEU A 221 14.12 -8.91 -10.05
N LEU A 222 12.97 -9.18 -10.66
CA LEU A 222 11.88 -8.20 -10.73
C LEU A 222 11.03 -8.29 -9.47
N ILE A 223 11.02 -7.22 -8.68
CA ILE A 223 10.26 -7.10 -7.43
C ILE A 223 9.07 -6.17 -7.69
N PHE A 224 7.86 -6.69 -7.53
CA PHE A 224 6.66 -5.84 -7.49
C PHE A 224 6.31 -5.51 -6.05
N ASP A 225 6.39 -4.21 -5.71
CA ASP A 225 5.84 -3.69 -4.49
C ASP A 225 4.32 -3.51 -4.66
N GLU A 226 3.58 -4.50 -4.20
CA GLU A 226 2.12 -4.51 -4.19
C GLU A 226 1.53 -4.24 -2.80
N VAL A 227 2.27 -3.53 -1.95
CA VAL A 227 1.82 -3.13 -0.62
C VAL A 227 0.55 -2.29 -0.69
N GLN A 228 0.43 -1.42 -1.69
CA GLN A 228 -0.77 -0.59 -1.87
C GLN A 228 -1.73 -1.12 -2.94
N THR A 229 -1.23 -1.75 -3.99
CA THR A 229 -2.03 -2.23 -5.13
C THR A 229 -2.63 -3.61 -4.92
N GLY A 230 -2.10 -4.39 -3.99
CA GLY A 230 -2.51 -5.78 -3.76
C GLY A 230 -3.83 -5.95 -3.01
N VAL A 231 -4.20 -7.21 -2.87
CA VAL A 231 -5.36 -7.69 -2.11
C VAL A 231 -6.66 -6.98 -2.54
N GLY A 232 -6.94 -7.03 -3.85
CA GLY A 232 -8.21 -6.56 -4.42
C GLY A 232 -8.26 -5.07 -4.80
N ARG A 233 -7.31 -4.24 -4.37
CA ARG A 233 -7.35 -2.77 -4.55
C ARG A 233 -7.56 -2.34 -5.99
N THR A 234 -6.97 -3.03 -6.96
CA THR A 234 -7.02 -2.70 -8.40
C THR A 234 -8.09 -3.47 -9.18
N GLY A 235 -8.97 -4.22 -8.49
CA GLY A 235 -10.01 -5.03 -9.12
C GLY A 235 -9.55 -6.46 -9.52
N SER A 236 -8.31 -6.80 -9.30
CA SER A 236 -7.77 -8.16 -9.29
C SER A 236 -7.10 -8.41 -7.95
N LEU A 237 -6.88 -9.68 -7.59
CA LEU A 237 -6.27 -10.02 -6.30
C LEU A 237 -4.93 -9.32 -6.10
N TYR A 238 -4.09 -9.31 -7.13
CA TYR A 238 -2.87 -8.52 -7.22
C TYR A 238 -2.77 -7.84 -8.59
N ALA A 239 -2.19 -6.64 -8.64
CA ALA A 239 -2.12 -5.83 -9.86
C ALA A 239 -1.31 -6.49 -10.98
N TYR A 240 -0.28 -7.32 -10.65
CA TYR A 240 0.48 -8.04 -11.68
C TYR A 240 -0.41 -8.89 -12.60
N MET A 241 -1.55 -9.37 -12.08
CA MET A 241 -2.51 -10.15 -12.84
C MET A 241 -3.20 -9.31 -13.94
N ASN A 242 -3.42 -8.01 -13.69
CA ASN A 242 -3.99 -7.09 -14.67
C ASN A 242 -3.01 -6.81 -15.82
N TYR A 243 -1.71 -6.76 -15.49
CA TYR A 243 -0.66 -6.48 -16.48
C TYR A 243 -0.18 -7.71 -17.23
N GLY A 244 -0.46 -8.91 -16.73
CA GLY A 244 0.07 -10.16 -17.31
C GLY A 244 1.59 -10.26 -17.25
N VAL A 245 2.22 -9.57 -16.29
CA VAL A 245 3.66 -9.58 -16.04
C VAL A 245 3.92 -10.16 -14.67
N THR A 246 4.55 -11.33 -14.60
CA THR A 246 4.82 -12.02 -13.34
C THR A 246 6.17 -11.59 -12.78
N PRO A 247 6.24 -11.07 -11.54
CA PRO A 247 7.50 -10.77 -10.89
C PRO A 247 8.17 -12.02 -10.32
N ASP A 248 9.45 -11.90 -9.91
CA ASP A 248 10.15 -12.94 -9.16
C ASP A 248 9.85 -12.87 -7.66
N VAL A 249 9.58 -11.66 -7.18
CA VAL A 249 9.22 -11.36 -5.80
C VAL A 249 8.07 -10.37 -5.77
N LEU A 250 7.11 -10.61 -4.89
CA LEU A 250 6.00 -9.71 -4.63
C LEU A 250 5.96 -9.39 -3.13
N THR A 251 5.78 -8.12 -2.79
CA THR A 251 5.58 -7.68 -1.41
C THR A 251 4.16 -7.19 -1.21
N THR A 252 3.59 -7.50 -0.06
CA THR A 252 2.20 -7.18 0.28
C THR A 252 2.07 -6.84 1.77
N ALA A 253 1.12 -5.98 2.11
CA ALA A 253 0.77 -5.58 3.48
C ALA A 253 -0.61 -4.89 3.46
N LYS A 254 -0.82 -3.81 4.21
CA LYS A 254 -2.02 -2.96 4.21
C LYS A 254 -3.32 -3.76 4.16
N ALA A 255 -3.96 -3.84 2.98
CA ALA A 255 -5.21 -4.57 2.78
C ALA A 255 -5.15 -6.05 3.19
N LEU A 256 -3.96 -6.67 3.18
CA LEU A 256 -3.78 -8.04 3.64
C LEU A 256 -4.25 -8.24 5.09
N GLY A 257 -3.96 -7.26 5.95
CA GLY A 257 -4.39 -7.29 7.35
C GLY A 257 -5.74 -6.62 7.61
N GLY A 258 -6.24 -5.82 6.64
CA GLY A 258 -7.51 -5.12 6.79
C GLY A 258 -7.60 -4.19 8.00
N GLY A 259 -6.47 -3.73 8.52
CA GLY A 259 -6.31 -2.92 9.74
C GLY A 259 -5.39 -3.57 10.77
N PHE A 260 -5.20 -4.89 10.75
CA PHE A 260 -4.23 -5.56 11.61
C PHE A 260 -2.82 -5.52 10.98
N PRO A 261 -1.76 -5.22 11.76
CA PRO A 261 -0.40 -5.15 11.22
C PRO A 261 0.09 -6.51 10.72
N VAL A 262 0.28 -6.64 9.42
CA VAL A 262 0.85 -7.80 8.76
C VAL A 262 1.44 -7.40 7.41
N GLY A 263 2.55 -8.02 7.04
CA GLY A 263 3.15 -7.93 5.73
C GLY A 263 3.71 -9.28 5.30
N ALA A 264 3.99 -9.43 4.03
CA ALA A 264 4.59 -10.63 3.49
C ALA A 264 5.44 -10.34 2.25
N MET A 265 6.50 -11.13 2.09
CA MET A 265 7.27 -11.26 0.86
C MET A 265 6.98 -12.64 0.27
N LEU A 266 6.55 -12.67 -0.97
CA LEU A 266 6.23 -13.88 -1.73
C LEU A 266 7.28 -14.10 -2.81
N THR A 267 7.74 -15.34 -2.98
CA THR A 267 8.69 -15.70 -4.03
C THR A 267 8.54 -17.17 -4.43
N THR A 268 9.30 -17.61 -5.42
CA THR A 268 9.24 -18.98 -5.96
C THR A 268 10.25 -19.90 -5.27
N ASP A 269 10.09 -21.21 -5.48
CA ASP A 269 11.06 -22.25 -5.07
C ASP A 269 12.46 -22.04 -5.68
N LYS A 270 12.56 -21.29 -6.77
CA LYS A 270 13.84 -20.93 -7.37
C LYS A 270 14.68 -20.01 -6.49
N PHE A 271 14.05 -19.02 -5.83
CA PHE A 271 14.76 -17.99 -5.09
C PHE A 271 14.68 -18.16 -3.59
N ALA A 272 13.65 -18.77 -3.06
CA ALA A 272 13.47 -18.96 -1.62
C ALA A 272 14.67 -19.66 -0.94
N PRO A 273 15.35 -20.67 -1.54
CA PRO A 273 16.48 -21.34 -0.91
C PRO A 273 17.72 -20.50 -0.70
N HIS A 274 17.82 -19.30 -1.31
CA HIS A 274 18.91 -18.36 -1.02
C HIS A 274 18.80 -17.78 0.40
N PHE A 275 17.62 -17.76 1.00
CA PHE A 275 17.46 -17.58 2.42
C PHE A 275 17.52 -18.92 3.15
N SER A 276 18.37 -19.00 4.16
CA SER A 276 18.52 -20.18 5.03
C SER A 276 18.35 -19.75 6.50
N VAL A 277 18.30 -20.73 7.39
CA VAL A 277 18.18 -20.48 8.82
C VAL A 277 19.22 -19.47 9.30
N GLY A 278 18.76 -18.38 9.93
CA GLY A 278 19.61 -17.29 10.44
C GLY A 278 19.94 -16.18 9.44
N THR A 279 19.62 -16.33 8.14
CA THR A 279 19.92 -15.30 7.13
C THR A 279 19.05 -14.05 7.29
N HIS A 280 17.80 -14.23 7.65
CA HIS A 280 16.80 -13.18 7.88
C HIS A 280 15.83 -13.64 8.96
N GLY A 281 15.07 -12.71 9.57
CA GLY A 281 14.13 -13.07 10.61
C GLY A 281 13.26 -11.91 11.08
N THR A 282 12.30 -12.26 11.92
CA THR A 282 11.35 -11.36 12.57
C THR A 282 10.86 -11.99 13.86
N THR A 283 10.53 -11.18 14.85
CA THR A 283 9.94 -11.70 16.09
C THR A 283 8.43 -11.97 15.93
N TYR A 284 7.68 -11.01 15.42
CA TYR A 284 6.20 -11.06 15.38
C TYR A 284 5.63 -11.51 14.04
N GLY A 285 6.39 -11.48 12.97
CA GLY A 285 5.92 -11.88 11.64
C GLY A 285 5.41 -13.32 11.63
N GLY A 286 4.20 -13.54 11.13
CA GLY A 286 3.53 -14.84 11.15
C GLY A 286 2.87 -15.20 12.49
N ASN A 287 2.66 -14.24 13.40
CA ASN A 287 1.97 -14.53 14.65
C ASN A 287 0.52 -15.00 14.39
N PRO A 288 -0.02 -15.83 15.28
CA PRO A 288 -1.37 -16.41 15.10
C PRO A 288 -2.49 -15.39 14.95
N LEU A 289 -2.45 -14.27 15.69
CA LEU A 289 -3.50 -13.23 15.60
C LEU A 289 -3.52 -12.57 14.22
N ALA A 290 -2.37 -12.06 13.78
CA ALA A 290 -2.24 -11.41 12.48
C ALA A 290 -2.62 -12.37 11.35
N SER A 291 -2.15 -13.61 11.41
CA SER A 291 -2.39 -14.64 10.39
C SER A 291 -3.85 -15.07 10.32
N ALA A 292 -4.54 -15.17 11.45
CA ALA A 292 -5.97 -15.49 11.48
C ALA A 292 -6.82 -14.37 10.87
N VAL A 293 -6.54 -13.12 11.24
CA VAL A 293 -7.25 -11.95 10.68
C VAL A 293 -6.97 -11.83 9.19
N ALA A 294 -5.70 -11.86 8.77
CA ALA A 294 -5.32 -11.75 7.38
C ALA A 294 -5.90 -12.87 6.51
N GLY A 295 -5.93 -14.11 7.03
CA GLY A 295 -6.54 -15.23 6.31
C GLY A 295 -8.03 -15.04 6.06
N ALA A 296 -8.77 -14.56 7.06
CA ALA A 296 -10.20 -14.29 6.93
C ALA A 296 -10.48 -13.12 5.99
N VAL A 297 -9.70 -12.03 6.08
CA VAL A 297 -9.80 -10.86 5.18
C VAL A 297 -9.49 -11.26 3.75
N PHE A 298 -8.39 -12.01 3.53
CA PHE A 298 -7.97 -12.47 2.22
C PHE A 298 -9.03 -13.36 1.56
N GLU A 299 -9.57 -14.33 2.29
CA GLU A 299 -10.61 -15.23 1.80
C GLU A 299 -11.88 -14.45 1.37
N PHE A 300 -12.30 -13.47 2.16
CA PHE A 300 -13.45 -12.63 1.85
C PHE A 300 -13.22 -11.80 0.58
N ILE A 301 -12.03 -11.19 0.44
CA ILE A 301 -11.70 -10.33 -0.70
C ILE A 301 -11.51 -11.15 -1.97
N ASN A 302 -10.90 -12.34 -1.88
CA ASN A 302 -10.62 -13.20 -3.01
C ASN A 302 -11.87 -13.93 -3.51
N THR A 303 -12.94 -13.19 -3.74
CA THR A 303 -14.20 -13.67 -4.32
C THR A 303 -14.55 -12.86 -5.56
N PRO A 304 -15.18 -13.47 -6.57
CA PRO A 304 -15.63 -12.73 -7.76
C PRO A 304 -16.53 -11.55 -7.41
N GLU A 305 -17.39 -11.68 -6.40
CA GLU A 305 -18.30 -10.64 -5.96
C GLU A 305 -17.55 -9.38 -5.50
N VAL A 306 -16.51 -9.53 -4.69
CA VAL A 306 -15.73 -8.39 -4.21
C VAL A 306 -14.88 -7.80 -5.32
N LEU A 307 -14.16 -8.63 -6.09
CA LEU A 307 -13.23 -8.15 -7.12
C LEU A 307 -13.95 -7.46 -8.29
N GLU A 308 -15.07 -8.02 -8.77
CA GLU A 308 -15.89 -7.36 -9.78
C GLU A 308 -16.61 -6.14 -9.19
N GLY A 309 -17.01 -6.20 -7.93
CA GLY A 309 -17.56 -5.05 -7.19
C GLY A 309 -16.59 -3.87 -7.12
N VAL A 310 -15.29 -4.11 -7.02
CA VAL A 310 -14.25 -3.05 -7.08
C VAL A 310 -14.25 -2.37 -8.45
N LYS A 311 -14.35 -3.13 -9.54
CA LYS A 311 -14.40 -2.58 -10.91
C LYS A 311 -15.66 -1.74 -11.12
N HIS A 312 -16.80 -2.24 -10.63
CA HIS A 312 -18.06 -1.51 -10.69
C HIS A 312 -17.99 -0.18 -9.91
N ARG A 313 -17.50 -0.21 -8.66
CA ARG A 313 -17.34 0.99 -7.83
C ARG A 313 -16.32 1.97 -8.41
N HIS A 314 -15.27 1.46 -9.06
CA HIS A 314 -14.33 2.30 -9.80
C HIS A 314 -15.05 3.15 -10.84
N GLN A 315 -15.86 2.53 -11.71
CA GLN A 315 -16.61 3.24 -12.73
C GLN A 315 -17.60 4.24 -12.09
N TYR A 316 -18.29 3.82 -11.03
CA TYR A 316 -19.21 4.69 -10.30
C TYR A 316 -18.50 5.94 -9.75
N PHE A 317 -17.31 5.78 -9.15
CA PHE A 317 -16.49 6.91 -8.71
C PHE A 317 -16.08 7.81 -9.89
N LEU A 318 -15.64 7.23 -11.00
CA LEU A 318 -15.24 8.01 -12.17
C LEU A 318 -16.40 8.86 -12.71
N ASP A 319 -17.58 8.29 -12.83
CA ASP A 319 -18.76 8.99 -13.33
C ASP A 319 -19.18 10.14 -12.39
N ALA A 320 -19.18 9.89 -11.09
CA ALA A 320 -19.49 10.90 -10.07
C ALA A 320 -18.43 12.03 -10.04
N LEU A 321 -17.15 11.69 -10.08
CA LEU A 321 -16.05 12.65 -10.09
C LEU A 321 -16.00 13.48 -11.39
N ASN A 322 -16.26 12.86 -12.55
CA ASN A 322 -16.35 13.57 -13.83
C ASN A 322 -17.54 14.54 -13.85
N THR A 323 -18.67 14.13 -13.30
CA THR A 323 -19.85 15.02 -13.14
C THR A 323 -19.51 16.21 -12.25
N LEU A 324 -18.85 15.97 -11.12
CA LEU A 324 -18.38 17.03 -10.23
C LEU A 324 -17.37 17.95 -10.92
N ASN A 325 -16.43 17.38 -11.67
CA ASN A 325 -15.40 18.16 -12.38
C ASN A 325 -15.96 18.98 -13.55
N ALA A 326 -17.05 18.53 -14.19
CA ALA A 326 -17.76 19.31 -15.20
C ALA A 326 -18.30 20.63 -14.63
N GLU A 327 -18.70 20.65 -13.35
CA GLU A 327 -19.20 21.85 -12.67
C GLU A 327 -18.06 22.76 -12.17
N TYR A 328 -17.04 22.18 -11.53
CA TYR A 328 -16.00 22.94 -10.82
C TYR A 328 -14.71 23.12 -11.61
N GLN A 329 -14.45 22.28 -12.58
CA GLN A 329 -13.25 22.30 -13.46
C GLN A 329 -11.90 22.35 -12.71
N VAL A 330 -11.79 21.67 -11.59
CA VAL A 330 -10.60 21.67 -10.71
C VAL A 330 -9.59 20.62 -11.13
N PHE A 331 -10.03 19.49 -11.67
CA PHE A 331 -9.17 18.39 -12.02
C PHE A 331 -8.83 18.40 -13.52
N ASP A 332 -7.53 18.23 -13.82
CA ASP A 332 -7.02 18.04 -15.17
C ASP A 332 -7.21 16.59 -15.63
N GLU A 333 -6.98 15.65 -14.71
CA GLU A 333 -7.08 14.22 -14.94
C GLU A 333 -7.63 13.51 -13.70
N ILE A 334 -8.46 12.49 -13.91
CA ILE A 334 -8.86 11.53 -12.90
C ILE A 334 -8.34 10.17 -13.35
N ARG A 335 -7.44 9.56 -12.57
CA ARG A 335 -6.70 8.36 -12.98
C ARG A 335 -6.56 7.34 -11.84
N GLY A 336 -6.02 6.18 -12.14
CA GLY A 336 -5.78 5.09 -11.20
C GLY A 336 -6.33 3.76 -11.68
N GLN A 337 -6.38 2.78 -10.79
CA GLN A 337 -6.92 1.44 -11.05
C GLN A 337 -7.75 0.97 -9.86
N GLY A 338 -8.92 0.42 -10.14
CA GLY A 338 -9.84 0.00 -9.09
C GLY A 338 -10.13 1.13 -8.10
N LEU A 339 -10.07 0.84 -6.81
CA LEU A 339 -10.29 1.85 -5.77
C LEU A 339 -8.99 2.46 -5.23
N LEU A 340 -8.05 2.69 -6.12
CA LEU A 340 -6.89 3.55 -5.95
C LEU A 340 -7.03 4.67 -7.00
N ILE A 341 -7.61 5.80 -6.59
CA ILE A 341 -8.05 6.88 -7.48
C ILE A 341 -7.30 8.15 -7.14
N GLY A 342 -6.75 8.81 -8.15
CA GLY A 342 -6.05 10.10 -8.07
C GLY A 342 -6.75 11.16 -8.92
N CYS A 343 -7.10 12.29 -8.30
CA CYS A 343 -7.61 13.47 -8.97
C CYS A 343 -6.48 14.50 -9.07
N VAL A 344 -5.91 14.64 -10.25
CA VAL A 344 -4.79 15.55 -10.55
C VAL A 344 -5.35 16.96 -10.69
N LEU A 345 -4.80 17.91 -9.94
CA LEU A 345 -5.23 19.30 -9.99
C LEU A 345 -4.75 19.99 -11.27
N LYS A 346 -5.56 20.87 -11.85
CA LYS A 346 -5.14 21.77 -12.90
C LYS A 346 -4.02 22.69 -12.42
N ALA A 347 -3.23 23.21 -13.34
CA ALA A 347 -2.08 24.06 -13.06
C ALA A 347 -2.43 25.29 -12.20
N GLU A 348 -3.60 25.88 -12.39
CA GLU A 348 -4.10 27.02 -11.60
C GLU A 348 -4.36 26.68 -10.12
N TYR A 349 -4.54 25.40 -9.80
CA TYR A 349 -4.71 24.89 -8.43
C TYR A 349 -3.49 24.12 -7.91
N ALA A 350 -2.33 24.28 -8.55
CA ALA A 350 -1.10 23.62 -8.14
C ALA A 350 -0.78 23.88 -6.67
N GLY A 351 -0.43 22.81 -5.92
CA GLY A 351 -0.13 22.88 -4.49
C GLY A 351 -1.35 22.83 -3.56
N LYS A 352 -2.58 22.87 -4.08
CA LYS A 352 -3.81 22.95 -3.28
C LYS A 352 -4.38 21.63 -2.79
N ALA A 353 -3.77 20.48 -3.11
CA ALA A 353 -4.31 19.18 -2.71
C ALA A 353 -4.50 19.08 -1.18
N LYS A 354 -3.54 19.61 -0.39
CA LYS A 354 -3.64 19.63 1.07
C LYS A 354 -4.77 20.51 1.57
N ASP A 355 -4.97 21.68 0.97
CA ASP A 355 -6.06 22.59 1.33
C ASP A 355 -7.41 21.90 1.07
N ILE A 356 -7.58 21.29 -0.12
CA ILE A 356 -8.80 20.56 -0.49
C ILE A 356 -9.09 19.44 0.50
N THR A 357 -8.10 18.62 0.87
CA THR A 357 -8.31 17.53 1.84
C THR A 357 -8.61 18.04 3.24
N THR A 358 -8.08 19.19 3.63
CA THR A 358 -8.41 19.85 4.89
C THR A 358 -9.86 20.32 4.89
N TRP A 359 -10.30 21.02 3.86
CA TRP A 359 -11.70 21.45 3.71
C TRP A 359 -12.66 20.26 3.61
N ALA A 360 -12.27 19.19 2.92
CA ALA A 360 -13.05 17.95 2.88
C ALA A 360 -13.27 17.39 4.29
N GLY A 361 -12.23 17.37 5.14
CA GLY A 361 -12.32 16.98 6.55
C GLY A 361 -13.27 17.86 7.36
N GLU A 362 -13.28 19.19 7.12
CA GLU A 362 -14.26 20.10 7.73
C GLU A 362 -15.69 19.75 7.33
N GLU A 363 -15.89 19.34 6.07
CA GLU A 363 -17.18 18.87 5.54
C GLU A 363 -17.52 17.42 5.91
N GLY A 364 -16.64 16.74 6.65
CA GLY A 364 -16.84 15.35 7.08
C GLY A 364 -16.41 14.29 6.06
N LEU A 365 -15.50 14.60 5.14
CA LEU A 365 -14.91 13.63 4.21
C LEU A 365 -13.42 13.47 4.50
N LEU A 366 -12.98 12.24 4.73
CA LEU A 366 -11.56 11.92 4.82
C LEU A 366 -11.01 11.56 3.45
N ALA A 367 -9.96 12.25 3.06
CA ALA A 367 -9.24 12.01 1.81
C ALA A 367 -7.73 12.14 2.03
N LEU A 368 -6.95 11.65 1.08
CA LEU A 368 -5.50 11.68 1.12
C LEU A 368 -4.94 12.60 0.03
N ILE A 369 -3.66 12.87 0.13
CA ILE A 369 -2.88 13.45 -0.96
C ILE A 369 -1.88 12.42 -1.50
N ALA A 370 -1.53 12.57 -2.78
CA ALA A 370 -0.40 11.88 -3.39
C ALA A 370 0.51 12.94 -4.03
N GLY A 371 1.40 13.50 -3.22
CA GLY A 371 2.14 14.71 -3.58
C GLY A 371 1.28 15.99 -3.47
N PRO A 372 1.80 17.15 -3.89
CA PRO A 372 1.13 18.44 -3.67
C PRO A 372 -0.07 18.70 -4.60
N ASN A 373 -0.17 17.94 -5.69
CA ASN A 373 -1.09 18.23 -6.80
C ASN A 373 -2.13 17.14 -7.04
N VAL A 374 -2.22 16.12 -6.17
CA VAL A 374 -3.17 15.01 -6.37
C VAL A 374 -3.96 14.76 -5.09
N VAL A 375 -5.29 14.83 -5.18
CA VAL A 375 -6.20 14.31 -4.16
C VAL A 375 -6.41 12.83 -4.44
N ARG A 376 -6.18 11.98 -3.41
CA ARG A 376 -6.22 10.52 -3.54
C ARG A 376 -7.35 9.93 -2.71
N PHE A 377 -8.05 8.96 -3.30
CA PHE A 377 -9.06 8.16 -2.64
C PHE A 377 -8.68 6.68 -2.65
N THR A 378 -8.78 6.05 -1.49
CA THR A 378 -8.52 4.63 -1.26
C THR A 378 -9.56 4.05 -0.29
N PRO A 379 -10.86 4.16 -0.60
CA PRO A 379 -11.93 3.71 0.28
C PRO A 379 -11.92 2.21 0.51
N SER A 380 -12.82 1.73 1.37
CA SER A 380 -13.13 0.30 1.48
C SER A 380 -13.48 -0.29 0.11
N LEU A 381 -13.05 -1.53 -0.17
CA LEU A 381 -13.35 -2.23 -1.42
C LEU A 381 -14.85 -2.53 -1.59
N ILE A 382 -15.57 -2.54 -0.49
CA ILE A 382 -17.00 -2.82 -0.42
C ILE A 382 -17.83 -1.59 -0.03
N ILE A 383 -17.27 -0.38 -0.21
CA ILE A 383 -17.99 0.87 0.07
C ILE A 383 -19.35 0.90 -0.64
N PRO A 384 -20.46 1.20 0.06
CA PRO A 384 -21.76 1.33 -0.57
C PRO A 384 -21.82 2.56 -1.49
N GLU A 385 -22.58 2.48 -2.58
CA GLU A 385 -22.80 3.62 -3.49
C GLU A 385 -23.37 4.85 -2.77
N GLN A 386 -24.26 4.64 -1.80
CA GLN A 386 -24.79 5.72 -0.97
C GLN A 386 -23.68 6.48 -0.23
N ASP A 387 -22.64 5.79 0.25
CA ASP A 387 -21.52 6.44 0.92
C ASP A 387 -20.58 7.12 -0.08
N ILE A 388 -20.52 6.61 -1.33
CA ILE A 388 -19.83 7.30 -2.43
C ILE A 388 -20.54 8.61 -2.73
N ASP A 389 -21.86 8.59 -2.92
CA ASP A 389 -22.66 9.77 -3.21
C ASP A 389 -22.54 10.84 -2.12
N GLU A 390 -22.66 10.43 -0.86
CA GLU A 390 -22.51 11.34 0.29
C GLU A 390 -21.09 11.92 0.35
N GLY A 391 -20.06 11.10 0.14
CA GLY A 391 -18.66 11.56 0.10
C GLY A 391 -18.42 12.56 -1.03
N ILE A 392 -18.95 12.31 -2.23
CA ILE A 392 -18.85 13.24 -3.36
C ILE A 392 -19.62 14.56 -3.06
N ALA A 393 -20.78 14.49 -2.41
CA ALA A 393 -21.50 15.69 -1.99
C ALA A 393 -20.68 16.52 -0.97
N ARG A 394 -19.96 15.87 -0.05
CA ARG A 394 -19.05 16.53 0.89
C ARG A 394 -17.82 17.13 0.17
N LEU A 395 -17.26 16.41 -0.81
CA LEU A 395 -16.19 16.94 -1.66
C LEU A 395 -16.63 18.18 -2.43
N LYS A 396 -17.86 18.17 -2.98
CA LYS A 396 -18.46 19.32 -3.66
C LYS A 396 -18.45 20.57 -2.78
N ARG A 397 -18.87 20.45 -1.51
CA ARG A 397 -18.85 21.58 -0.56
C ARG A 397 -17.42 22.07 -0.27
N ALA A 398 -16.47 21.17 -0.22
CA ALA A 398 -15.06 21.53 -0.05
C ALA A 398 -14.51 22.30 -1.26
N LEU A 399 -14.79 21.83 -2.48
CA LEU A 399 -14.34 22.49 -3.72
C LEU A 399 -14.96 23.88 -3.91
N ALA A 400 -16.17 24.11 -3.41
CA ALA A 400 -16.79 25.44 -3.44
C ALA A 400 -15.99 26.52 -2.69
N LYS A 401 -15.03 26.12 -1.82
CA LYS A 401 -14.11 27.04 -1.13
C LYS A 401 -12.97 27.53 -2.02
N LEU A 402 -12.67 26.85 -3.14
CA LEU A 402 -11.68 27.31 -4.12
C LEU A 402 -12.12 28.56 -4.91
N ALA A 403 -13.43 28.76 -5.03
CA ALA A 403 -14.00 29.89 -5.80
C ALA A 403 -14.12 31.18 -4.96
N LYS A 404 -13.68 31.16 -3.70
CA LYS A 404 -13.65 32.30 -2.79
C LYS A 404 -12.23 32.78 -2.55
#